data_e94d12d51b9632a4fbfb1ee625ee5141
#
_entry.id   e94d12d51b9632a4fbfb1ee625ee5141
#
_cell.length_a   1.000
_cell.length_b   1.000
_cell.length_c   1.000
_cell.angle_alpha   90.00
_cell.angle_beta   90.00
_cell.angle_gamma   90.00
#
_symmetry.space_group_name_H-M   'P 1'
#
loop_
_entity.id
_entity.type
_entity.pdbx_description
1 polymer ?
#
loop_
_entity_poly.entity_id
_entity_poly.type
_entity_poly.pdbx_seq_one_letter_code
_entity_poly.pdbx_strand_id
1 'polypeptide(L)'
;YLSLQQAIAQAGLTEEQVSNPRTGIVAGSGGASSANQVEAADILRDRGIRRVGPYRVTQTMGSTVSACLATPFQIKGVNYSMSSACSTSAHCIGHAMELIQLGKQDVMFAGGGEELHWTMSALFDAMGALSSQYNDAPERASRAYDANRDGFVIAGGGGMLVLESLSHAQARGA
;
A
#
# COMPACT_ATOMS: atom_id res chain seq x y z
N TYR A 1 4.71 0.98 -6.79
CA TYR A 1 6.02 1.38 -7.32
C TYR A 1 6.00 2.86 -7.69
N LEU A 2 5.15 3.29 -8.63
CA LEU A 2 5.11 4.67 -9.15
C LEU A 2 4.96 5.72 -8.03
N SER A 3 4.09 5.49 -7.06
CA SER A 3 3.89 6.43 -5.94
C SER A 3 5.17 6.63 -5.12
N LEU A 4 5.93 5.57 -4.86
CA LEU A 4 7.19 5.68 -4.13
C LEU A 4 8.26 6.38 -4.99
N GLN A 5 8.33 6.05 -6.28
CA GLN A 5 9.24 6.73 -7.21
C GLN A 5 8.99 8.25 -7.25
N GLN A 6 7.71 8.64 -7.33
CA GLN A 6 7.31 10.05 -7.30
C GLN A 6 7.66 10.73 -5.97
N ALA A 7 7.39 10.05 -4.85
CA ALA A 7 7.70 10.58 -3.52
C ALA A 7 9.21 10.81 -3.33
N ILE A 8 10.05 9.87 -3.77
CA ILE A 8 11.51 10.00 -3.75
C ILE A 8 11.96 11.20 -4.60
N ALA A 9 11.42 11.32 -5.82
CA ALA A 9 11.75 12.43 -6.72
C ALA A 9 11.32 13.79 -6.13
N GLN A 10 10.11 13.88 -5.56
CA GLN A 10 9.64 15.10 -4.90
C GLN A 10 10.46 15.47 -3.67
N ALA A 11 10.90 14.49 -2.91
CA ALA A 11 11.75 14.72 -1.74
C ALA A 11 13.19 15.10 -2.11
N GLY A 12 13.59 14.92 -3.37
CA GLY A 12 14.96 15.21 -3.83
C GLY A 12 16.01 14.28 -3.21
N LEU A 13 15.64 13.05 -2.84
CA LEU A 13 16.56 12.08 -2.28
C LEU A 13 17.43 11.45 -3.37
N THR A 14 18.73 11.33 -3.10
CA THR A 14 19.66 10.62 -3.95
C THR A 14 19.55 9.11 -3.80
N GLU A 15 20.04 8.33 -4.76
CA GLU A 15 20.08 6.87 -4.66
C GLU A 15 20.82 6.38 -3.41
N GLU A 16 21.90 7.03 -3.02
CA GLU A 16 22.66 6.69 -1.82
C GLU A 16 21.84 6.95 -0.54
N GLN A 17 21.04 8.01 -0.49
CA GLN A 17 20.15 8.30 0.62
C GLN A 17 18.98 7.29 0.69
N VAL A 18 18.47 6.84 -0.44
CA VAL A 18 17.43 5.81 -0.52
C VAL A 18 18.00 4.44 -0.12
N SER A 19 19.14 4.04 -0.68
CA SER A 19 19.79 2.76 -0.40
C SER A 19 20.76 2.87 0.79
N ASN A 20 20.21 3.14 1.96
CA ASN A 20 20.96 3.42 3.19
C ASN A 20 20.39 2.62 4.39
N PRO A 21 21.23 2.09 5.30
CA PRO A 21 20.74 1.42 6.51
C PRO A 21 19.88 2.32 7.43
N ARG A 22 19.97 3.64 7.28
CA ARG A 22 19.16 4.63 8.01
C ARG A 22 17.88 5.01 7.27
N THR A 23 17.60 4.41 6.11
CA THR A 23 16.39 4.62 5.32
C THR A 23 15.56 3.36 5.28
N GLY A 24 14.36 3.42 5.81
CA GLY A 24 13.44 2.28 5.93
C GLY A 24 12.12 2.47 5.20
N ILE A 25 11.30 1.43 5.23
CA ILE A 25 9.94 1.43 4.70
C ILE A 25 8.97 0.69 5.63
N VAL A 26 7.84 1.32 5.93
CA VAL A 26 6.66 0.68 6.51
C VAL A 26 5.47 1.01 5.63
N ALA A 27 4.98 0.03 4.90
CA ALA A 27 3.87 0.21 3.98
C ALA A 27 3.02 -1.04 3.92
N GLY A 28 1.72 -0.87 3.74
CA GLY A 28 0.81 -2.01 3.77
C GLY A 28 -0.39 -1.87 2.86
N SER A 29 -1.28 -2.83 2.99
CA SER A 29 -2.59 -2.88 2.33
C SER A 29 -3.63 -3.35 3.33
N GLY A 30 -4.88 -3.03 3.11
CA GLY A 30 -6.01 -3.50 3.94
C GLY A 30 -6.15 -5.02 3.95
N GLY A 31 -5.68 -5.69 2.89
CA GLY A 31 -5.64 -7.13 2.77
C GLY A 31 -4.58 -7.62 1.79
N ALA A 32 -4.34 -8.92 1.77
CA ALA A 32 -3.55 -9.56 0.72
C ALA A 32 -4.33 -9.55 -0.60
N SER A 33 -3.64 -9.68 -1.74
CA SER A 33 -4.27 -9.66 -3.06
C SER A 33 -5.30 -10.78 -3.22
N SER A 34 -6.58 -10.41 -3.21
CA SER A 34 -7.70 -11.32 -3.47
C SER A 34 -7.73 -11.79 -4.92
N ALA A 35 -7.35 -10.92 -5.86
CA ALA A 35 -7.22 -11.25 -7.28
C ALA A 35 -6.26 -12.41 -7.50
N ASN A 36 -5.05 -12.32 -6.98
CA ASN A 36 -4.03 -13.36 -7.15
C ASN A 36 -4.39 -14.66 -6.43
N GLN A 37 -5.09 -14.59 -5.29
CA GLN A 37 -5.55 -15.80 -4.59
C GLN A 37 -6.61 -16.53 -5.39
N VAL A 38 -7.61 -15.84 -5.91
CA VAL A 38 -8.66 -16.44 -6.74
C VAL A 38 -8.07 -17.01 -8.03
N GLU A 39 -7.23 -16.26 -8.73
CA GLU A 39 -6.57 -16.74 -9.93
C GLU A 39 -5.71 -17.99 -9.67
N ALA A 40 -4.96 -18.03 -8.57
CA ALA A 40 -4.18 -19.21 -8.20
C ALA A 40 -5.07 -20.43 -7.91
N ALA A 41 -6.20 -20.22 -7.23
CA ALA A 41 -7.17 -21.28 -6.94
C ALA A 41 -7.83 -21.81 -8.21
N ASP A 42 -8.18 -20.94 -9.15
CA ASP A 42 -8.78 -21.32 -10.43
C ASP A 42 -7.79 -22.08 -11.32
N ILE A 43 -6.54 -21.62 -11.41
CA ILE A 43 -5.49 -22.34 -12.12
C ILE A 43 -5.25 -23.72 -11.48
N LEU A 44 -5.25 -23.82 -10.15
CA LEU A 44 -5.09 -25.08 -9.44
C LEU A 44 -6.19 -26.07 -9.80
N ARG A 45 -7.46 -25.62 -9.82
CA ARG A 45 -8.63 -26.47 -10.14
C ARG A 45 -8.65 -26.92 -11.60
N ASP A 46 -8.31 -26.00 -12.51
CA ASP A 46 -8.39 -26.22 -13.97
C ASP A 46 -7.17 -26.97 -14.53
N ARG A 47 -5.96 -26.62 -14.06
CA ARG A 47 -4.69 -27.03 -14.70
C ARG A 47 -3.71 -27.74 -13.76
N GLY A 48 -4.03 -27.84 -12.47
CA GLY A 48 -3.22 -28.48 -11.45
C GLY A 48 -2.05 -27.62 -10.94
N ILE A 49 -1.45 -28.10 -9.85
CA ILE A 49 -0.46 -27.36 -9.06
C ILE A 49 0.75 -26.86 -9.85
N ARG A 50 1.21 -27.63 -10.85
CA ARG A 50 2.38 -27.25 -11.68
C ARG A 50 2.16 -26.01 -12.53
N ARG A 51 0.91 -25.56 -12.69
CA ARG A 51 0.55 -24.37 -13.48
C ARG A 51 0.31 -23.12 -12.65
N VAL A 52 0.23 -23.23 -11.34
CA VAL A 52 0.03 -22.08 -10.43
C VAL A 52 1.17 -21.07 -10.53
N GLY A 53 2.39 -21.56 -10.78
CA GLY A 53 3.58 -20.71 -10.93
C GLY A 53 4.27 -20.37 -9.60
N PRO A 54 5.53 -19.92 -9.66
CA PRO A 54 6.38 -19.78 -8.46
C PRO A 54 6.20 -18.47 -7.69
N TYR A 55 5.48 -17.48 -8.24
CA TYR A 55 5.41 -16.12 -7.67
C TYR A 55 4.16 -15.86 -6.84
N ARG A 56 3.23 -16.82 -6.71
CA ARG A 56 1.95 -16.58 -6.03
C ARG A 56 2.11 -16.25 -4.55
N VAL A 57 3.09 -16.84 -3.87
CA VAL A 57 3.36 -16.52 -2.46
C VAL A 57 3.71 -15.04 -2.31
N THR A 58 4.66 -14.54 -3.10
CA THR A 58 5.08 -13.13 -3.05
C THR A 58 4.01 -12.15 -3.52
N GLN A 59 3.05 -12.59 -4.33
CA GLN A 59 1.91 -11.80 -4.78
C GLN A 59 0.76 -11.74 -3.76
N THR A 60 0.68 -12.72 -2.83
CA THR A 60 -0.45 -12.88 -1.92
C THR A 60 -0.09 -12.75 -0.44
N MET A 61 1.18 -12.58 -0.10
CA MET A 61 1.58 -12.41 1.30
C MET A 61 1.19 -11.02 1.84
N GLY A 62 0.91 -10.92 3.14
CA GLY A 62 0.55 -9.65 3.80
C GLY A 62 1.65 -8.58 3.74
N SER A 63 2.89 -8.98 3.51
CA SER A 63 4.06 -8.09 3.39
C SER A 63 4.43 -7.72 1.95
N THR A 64 3.59 -8.05 0.96
CA THR A 64 3.87 -7.81 -0.46
C THR A 64 4.26 -6.36 -0.75
N VAL A 65 3.54 -5.39 -0.16
CA VAL A 65 3.76 -3.96 -0.44
C VAL A 65 5.18 -3.55 -0.07
N SER A 66 5.60 -3.76 1.17
CA SER A 66 6.94 -3.35 1.62
C SER A 66 8.05 -4.17 0.95
N ALA A 67 7.86 -5.49 0.83
CA ALA A 67 8.87 -6.37 0.22
C ALA A 67 9.11 -6.05 -1.27
N CYS A 68 8.04 -5.87 -2.04
CA CYS A 68 8.14 -5.57 -3.47
C CYS A 68 8.64 -4.14 -3.76
N LEU A 69 8.54 -3.23 -2.80
CA LEU A 69 9.12 -1.89 -2.91
C LEU A 69 10.58 -1.86 -2.46
N ALA A 70 10.91 -2.54 -1.36
CA ALA A 70 12.26 -2.55 -0.81
C ALA A 70 13.31 -3.10 -1.80
N THR A 71 12.95 -4.10 -2.59
CA THR A 71 13.88 -4.75 -3.53
C THR A 71 14.36 -3.82 -4.66
N PRO A 72 13.48 -3.22 -5.49
CA PRO A 72 13.92 -2.37 -6.59
C PRO A 72 14.58 -1.06 -6.14
N PHE A 73 14.19 -0.52 -4.97
CA PHE A 73 14.78 0.69 -4.41
C PHE A 73 15.97 0.39 -3.49
N GLN A 74 16.34 -0.88 -3.29
CA GLN A 74 17.44 -1.34 -2.44
C GLN A 74 17.42 -0.73 -1.04
N ILE A 75 16.24 -0.66 -0.42
CA ILE A 75 16.06 -0.12 0.92
C ILE A 75 16.70 -1.05 1.93
N LYS A 76 17.62 -0.53 2.76
CA LYS A 76 18.47 -1.32 3.67
C LYS A 76 18.13 -1.17 5.15
N GLY A 77 17.28 -0.19 5.50
CA GLY A 77 16.82 0.01 6.86
C GLY A 77 15.63 -0.90 7.21
N VAL A 78 14.85 -0.47 8.18
CA VAL A 78 13.64 -1.18 8.62
C VAL A 78 12.72 -1.44 7.44
N ASN A 79 12.24 -2.69 7.30
CA ASN A 79 11.35 -3.09 6.19
C ASN A 79 10.33 -4.11 6.67
N TYR A 80 9.08 -3.70 6.78
CA TYR A 80 7.94 -4.59 7.01
C TYR A 80 6.62 -3.91 6.65
N SER A 81 5.56 -4.72 6.56
CA SER A 81 4.19 -4.24 6.40
C SER A 81 3.40 -4.44 7.69
N MET A 82 2.42 -3.58 7.90
CA MET A 82 1.32 -3.81 8.84
C MET A 82 -0.01 -3.77 8.07
N SER A 83 -1.05 -4.30 8.67
CA SER A 83 -2.41 -4.25 8.14
C SER A 83 -3.39 -3.97 9.26
N SER A 84 -4.21 -2.97 9.05
CA SER A 84 -5.29 -2.54 9.95
C SER A 84 -6.50 -2.06 9.14
N ALA A 85 -6.84 -2.84 8.10
CA ALA A 85 -7.94 -2.55 7.18
C ALA A 85 -7.80 -1.14 6.56
N CYS A 86 -8.88 -0.35 6.52
CA CYS A 86 -8.89 1.00 5.93
C CYS A 86 -7.92 1.99 6.62
N SER A 87 -7.45 1.70 7.84
CA SER A 87 -6.52 2.55 8.60
C SER A 87 -5.05 2.22 8.36
N THR A 88 -4.74 1.23 7.54
CA THR A 88 -3.38 0.69 7.34
C THR A 88 -2.36 1.78 7.03
N SER A 89 -2.61 2.62 6.02
CA SER A 89 -1.66 3.66 5.61
C SER A 89 -1.42 4.69 6.71
N ALA A 90 -2.47 5.08 7.45
CA ALA A 90 -2.35 6.00 8.59
C ALA A 90 -1.47 5.41 9.69
N HIS A 91 -1.65 4.13 10.03
CA HIS A 91 -0.82 3.44 11.01
C HIS A 91 0.63 3.29 10.53
N CYS A 92 0.84 2.99 9.23
CA CYS A 92 2.19 2.95 8.66
C CYS A 92 2.91 4.30 8.81
N ILE A 93 2.22 5.41 8.55
CA ILE A 93 2.76 6.78 8.68
C ILE A 93 3.08 7.09 10.14
N GLY A 94 2.15 6.82 11.07
CA GLY A 94 2.36 7.04 12.50
C GLY A 94 3.54 6.25 13.04
N HIS A 95 3.63 4.98 12.70
CA HIS A 95 4.72 4.14 13.14
C HIS A 95 6.08 4.51 12.53
N ALA A 96 6.10 4.93 11.26
CA ALA A 96 7.32 5.46 10.64
C ALA A 96 7.83 6.73 11.36
N MET A 97 6.91 7.61 11.77
CA MET A 97 7.23 8.77 12.59
C MET A 97 7.86 8.35 13.93
N GLU A 98 7.29 7.36 14.62
CA GLU A 98 7.83 6.84 15.88
C GLU A 98 9.25 6.27 15.70
N LEU A 99 9.53 5.55 14.62
CA LEU A 99 10.87 5.03 14.33
C LEU A 99 11.91 6.15 14.15
N ILE A 100 11.52 7.26 13.54
CA ILE A 100 12.37 8.45 13.41
C ILE A 100 12.55 9.11 14.78
N GLN A 101 11.49 9.31 15.55
CA GLN A 101 11.55 9.92 16.89
C GLN A 101 12.42 9.12 17.86
N LEU A 102 12.39 7.78 17.75
CA LEU A 102 13.24 6.88 18.52
C LEU A 102 14.69 6.81 18.01
N GLY A 103 15.05 7.57 16.98
CA GLY A 103 16.39 7.56 16.39
C GLY A 103 16.76 6.27 15.67
N LYS A 104 15.80 5.43 15.33
CA LYS A 104 16.00 4.16 14.62
C LYS A 104 16.31 4.36 13.14
N GLN A 105 15.68 5.34 12.52
CA GLN A 105 15.83 5.70 11.12
C GLN A 105 15.92 7.22 10.97
N ASP A 106 16.55 7.70 9.91
CA ASP A 106 16.57 9.11 9.54
C ASP A 106 15.56 9.44 8.46
N VAL A 107 15.30 8.47 7.56
CA VAL A 107 14.32 8.57 6.49
C VAL A 107 13.41 7.34 6.52
N MET A 108 12.12 7.56 6.39
CA MET A 108 11.12 6.48 6.30
C MET A 108 10.16 6.72 5.13
N PHE A 109 10.01 5.71 4.31
CA PHE A 109 8.92 5.64 3.35
C PHE A 109 7.71 5.01 4.04
N ALA A 110 6.57 5.70 3.99
CA ALA A 110 5.35 5.23 4.65
C ALA A 110 4.10 5.46 3.81
N GLY A 111 3.18 4.51 3.86
CA GLY A 111 1.95 4.60 3.10
C GLY A 111 1.35 3.23 2.82
N GLY A 112 0.72 3.11 1.66
CA GLY A 112 0.11 1.85 1.26
C GLY A 112 -0.44 1.86 -0.15
N GLY A 113 -1.01 0.73 -0.51
CA GLY A 113 -1.69 0.54 -1.77
C GLY A 113 -2.82 -0.46 -1.63
N GLU A 114 -3.84 -0.30 -2.46
CA GLU A 114 -4.99 -1.20 -2.50
C GLU A 114 -5.28 -1.59 -3.94
N GLU A 115 -5.61 -2.87 -4.16
CA GLU A 115 -6.02 -3.33 -5.48
C GLU A 115 -7.51 -3.06 -5.73
N LEU A 116 -7.88 -2.97 -7.01
CA LEU A 116 -9.27 -3.01 -7.45
C LEU A 116 -9.53 -4.32 -8.16
N HIS A 117 -10.37 -5.16 -7.58
CA HIS A 117 -10.78 -6.43 -8.19
C HIS A 117 -12.20 -6.80 -7.77
N TRP A 118 -12.94 -7.45 -8.65
CA TRP A 118 -14.35 -7.81 -8.41
C TRP A 118 -14.56 -8.67 -7.16
N THR A 119 -13.58 -9.50 -6.78
CA THR A 119 -13.66 -10.34 -5.59
C THR A 119 -13.81 -9.54 -4.31
N MET A 120 -13.04 -8.43 -4.18
CA MET A 120 -13.17 -7.53 -3.04
C MET A 120 -14.50 -6.76 -3.09
N SER A 121 -14.91 -6.29 -4.27
CA SER A 121 -16.20 -5.64 -4.46
C SER A 121 -17.36 -6.56 -4.06
N ALA A 122 -17.31 -7.83 -4.43
CA ALA A 122 -18.32 -8.81 -4.05
C ALA A 122 -18.44 -9.01 -2.53
N LEU A 123 -17.32 -8.97 -1.79
CA LEU A 123 -17.34 -9.08 -0.33
C LEU A 123 -18.00 -7.86 0.32
N PHE A 124 -17.69 -6.66 -0.16
CA PHE A 124 -18.32 -5.42 0.33
C PHE A 124 -19.78 -5.31 -0.08
N ASP A 125 -20.13 -5.78 -1.26
CA ASP A 125 -21.55 -5.84 -1.72
C ASP A 125 -22.36 -6.81 -0.88
N ALA A 126 -21.83 -8.01 -0.61
CA ALA A 126 -22.47 -9.00 0.22
C ALA A 126 -22.76 -8.53 1.65
N MET A 127 -21.98 -7.59 2.19
CA MET A 127 -22.28 -6.97 3.48
C MET A 127 -23.17 -5.72 3.38
N GLY A 128 -23.64 -5.35 2.17
CA GLY A 128 -24.50 -4.20 1.94
C GLY A 128 -23.78 -2.86 2.11
N ALA A 129 -22.47 -2.81 1.89
CA ALA A 129 -21.66 -1.61 2.15
C ALA A 129 -21.44 -0.74 0.90
N LEU A 130 -21.79 -1.22 -0.30
CA LEU A 130 -21.61 -0.45 -1.53
C LEU A 130 -22.74 0.53 -1.79
N SER A 131 -22.39 1.66 -2.44
CA SER A 131 -23.37 2.59 -3.00
C SER A 131 -24.23 1.90 -4.05
N SER A 132 -25.55 2.06 -3.98
CA SER A 132 -26.52 1.47 -4.92
C SER A 132 -27.54 2.46 -5.46
N GLN A 133 -27.71 3.61 -4.83
CA GLN A 133 -28.72 4.60 -5.21
C GLN A 133 -28.28 5.53 -6.36
N TYR A 134 -27.00 5.45 -6.75
CA TYR A 134 -26.42 6.31 -7.78
C TYR A 134 -26.01 5.57 -9.04
N ASN A 135 -26.56 4.36 -9.29
CA ASN A 135 -26.22 3.58 -10.48
C ASN A 135 -26.60 4.29 -11.80
N ASP A 136 -27.62 5.13 -11.77
CA ASP A 136 -28.04 5.95 -12.92
C ASP A 136 -27.24 7.26 -13.06
N ALA A 137 -26.38 7.60 -12.06
CA ALA A 137 -25.56 8.80 -12.04
C ALA A 137 -24.22 8.49 -11.33
N PRO A 138 -23.39 7.57 -11.86
CA PRO A 138 -22.23 7.00 -11.18
C PRO A 138 -21.15 8.03 -10.83
N GLU A 139 -21.06 9.13 -11.60
CA GLU A 139 -20.15 10.24 -11.33
C GLU A 139 -20.47 10.98 -10.01
N ARG A 140 -21.66 10.74 -9.44
CA ARG A 140 -22.13 11.32 -8.17
C ARG A 140 -22.09 10.35 -7.00
N ALA A 141 -21.74 9.10 -7.22
CA ALA A 141 -21.81 8.04 -6.20
C ALA A 141 -20.73 8.19 -5.11
N SER A 142 -19.48 8.47 -5.50
CA SER A 142 -18.40 8.70 -4.54
C SER A 142 -18.52 10.10 -3.92
N ARG A 143 -18.98 10.14 -2.67
CA ARG A 143 -19.31 11.39 -1.96
C ARG A 143 -19.02 11.30 -0.47
N ALA A 144 -17.76 11.09 -0.15
CA ALA A 144 -17.30 11.00 1.23
C ALA A 144 -17.73 12.23 2.05
N TYR A 145 -18.19 11.99 3.28
CA TYR A 145 -18.70 13.00 4.23
C TYR A 145 -20.01 13.72 3.83
N ASP A 146 -20.57 13.46 2.64
CA ASP A 146 -21.85 14.00 2.23
C ASP A 146 -23.01 13.39 3.04
N ALA A 147 -24.03 14.20 3.37
CA ALA A 147 -25.20 13.74 4.14
C ALA A 147 -26.02 12.66 3.38
N ASN A 148 -25.98 12.69 2.04
CA ASN A 148 -26.71 11.77 1.17
C ASN A 148 -25.84 10.61 0.66
N ARG A 149 -24.68 10.35 1.26
CA ARG A 149 -23.88 9.18 0.91
C ARG A 149 -24.63 7.90 1.27
N ASP A 150 -24.48 6.88 0.45
CA ASP A 150 -25.19 5.60 0.63
C ASP A 150 -24.28 4.37 0.64
N GLY A 151 -22.99 4.55 0.59
CA GLY A 151 -22.03 3.46 0.65
C GLY A 151 -20.72 3.74 -0.04
N PHE A 152 -19.88 2.70 -0.13
CA PHE A 152 -18.59 2.79 -0.80
C PHE A 152 -18.70 2.74 -2.31
N VAL A 153 -17.77 3.39 -2.97
CA VAL A 153 -17.43 3.18 -4.39
C VAL A 153 -16.00 2.65 -4.39
N ILE A 154 -15.84 1.37 -4.70
CA ILE A 154 -14.55 0.69 -4.62
C ILE A 154 -13.60 1.25 -5.68
N ALA A 155 -12.36 1.55 -5.26
CA ALA A 155 -11.30 2.02 -6.13
C ALA A 155 -9.96 1.41 -5.70
N GLY A 156 -9.02 1.32 -6.64
CA GLY A 156 -7.63 0.98 -6.38
C GLY A 156 -6.77 2.24 -6.32
N GLY A 157 -5.60 2.10 -5.73
CA GLY A 157 -4.64 3.20 -5.67
C GLY A 157 -3.46 2.93 -4.78
N GLY A 158 -2.49 3.86 -4.77
CA GLY A 158 -1.35 3.83 -3.87
C GLY A 158 -0.88 5.24 -3.55
N GLY A 159 -0.52 5.45 -2.29
CA GLY A 159 0.04 6.70 -1.79
C GLY A 159 1.24 6.43 -0.90
N MET A 160 2.32 7.19 -1.10
CA MET A 160 3.54 7.08 -0.32
C MET A 160 4.01 8.46 0.13
N LEU A 161 4.42 8.54 1.38
CA LEU A 161 5.07 9.72 1.96
C LEU A 161 6.55 9.42 2.25
N VAL A 162 7.36 10.45 2.18
CA VAL A 162 8.71 10.47 2.72
C VAL A 162 8.67 11.22 4.05
N LEU A 163 8.98 10.54 5.14
CA LEU A 163 9.20 11.14 6.44
C LEU A 163 10.69 11.20 6.69
N GLU A 164 11.15 12.30 7.28
CA GLU A 164 12.57 12.55 7.48
C GLU A 164 12.81 13.25 8.83
N SER A 165 13.89 12.89 9.51
CA SER A 165 14.28 13.64 10.69
C SER A 165 14.67 15.07 10.31
N LEU A 166 14.29 16.05 11.12
CA LEU A 166 14.57 17.46 10.84
C LEU A 166 16.08 17.72 10.65
N SER A 167 16.91 17.08 11.47
CA SER A 167 18.37 17.23 11.37
C SER A 167 18.93 16.70 10.04
N HIS A 168 18.41 15.58 9.55
CA HIS A 168 18.83 15.02 8.25
C HIS A 168 18.36 15.93 7.10
N ALA A 169 17.11 16.38 7.14
CA ALA A 169 16.56 17.29 6.13
C ALA A 169 17.36 18.60 6.05
N GLN A 170 17.65 19.22 7.19
CA GLN A 170 18.48 20.44 7.25
C GLN A 170 19.90 20.21 6.73
N ALA A 171 20.53 19.10 7.08
CA ALA A 171 21.89 18.78 6.66
C ALA A 171 22.03 18.62 5.13
N ARG A 172 20.97 18.18 4.45
CA ARG A 172 20.97 18.05 2.98
C ARG A 172 20.35 19.26 2.25
N GLY A 173 19.84 20.26 2.97
CA GLY A 173 19.25 21.47 2.40
C GLY A 173 17.86 21.27 1.79
N ALA A 174 17.06 20.39 2.38
CA ALA A 174 15.68 20.13 1.93
C ALA A 174 14.77 21.31 2.25
#